data_500eeaccaf74bcd069c7953ebfdd9ce2
#
_entry.id   500eeaccaf74bcd069c7953ebfdd9ce2
#
_cell.length_a   1.000
_cell.length_b   1.000
_cell.length_c   1.000
_cell.angle_alpha   90.00
_cell.angle_beta   90.00
_cell.angle_gamma   90.00
#
_symmetry.space_group_name_H-M   'P 1'
#
loop_
_entity.id
_entity.type
_entity.pdbx_description
1 polymer ?
#
loop_
_entity_poly.entity_id
_entity_poly.type
_entity_poly.pdbx_seq_one_letter_code
_entity_poly.pdbx_strand_id
1 'polypeptide(L)'
;LWCACVHAELRAALSSDEIDELDSVQLVVRDLGTRQSETPDLSPLDDDFHVLGVNTSSQYRFVNGRAQSWVDYQITLQPKRTGELLIPPFRIGQQQTEAMRLSVRELSEAMRRKVGTLVFYELELSSESVYVQSQLLLTRRLVYADGVQLFGGQLEKPELPGAQVVELGEGKSSVVQRDGRSYGSFEQRYAIFPEQSGVLTIPSDSVTASVRVLDGISTSRKTVRVSTDE
;
A
#
# COMPACT_ATOMS: atom_id res chain seq x y z
N LEU A 1 39.59 -33.91 6.62
CA LEU A 1 38.26 -33.58 6.09
C LEU A 1 37.95 -32.11 6.40
N TRP A 2 38.16 -31.24 5.41
CA TRP A 2 37.79 -29.82 5.55
C TRP A 2 36.31 -29.70 5.14
N CYS A 3 35.46 -29.50 6.12
CA CYS A 3 34.08 -29.17 5.90
C CYS A 3 34.06 -27.72 5.38
N ALA A 4 33.88 -27.52 4.09
CA ALA A 4 33.58 -26.21 3.55
C ALA A 4 32.18 -25.83 4.06
N CYS A 5 32.11 -24.99 5.09
CA CYS A 5 30.88 -24.32 5.47
C CYS A 5 30.44 -23.50 4.27
N VAL A 6 29.41 -23.93 3.58
CA VAL A 6 28.66 -23.08 2.65
C VAL A 6 28.02 -22.00 3.54
N HIS A 7 28.64 -20.84 3.61
CA HIS A 7 28.00 -19.70 4.24
C HIS A 7 26.82 -19.34 3.36
N ALA A 8 25.63 -19.51 3.87
CA ALA A 8 24.46 -18.88 3.31
C ALA A 8 24.71 -17.37 3.35
N GLU A 9 24.52 -16.66 2.26
CA GLU A 9 24.80 -15.24 2.12
C GLU A 9 23.55 -14.54 1.64
N LEU A 10 23.08 -13.55 2.42
CA LEU A 10 22.02 -12.65 1.97
C LEU A 10 22.64 -11.53 1.13
N ARG A 11 22.06 -11.33 -0.06
CA ARG A 11 22.36 -10.20 -0.93
C ARG A 11 21.11 -9.38 -1.13
N ALA A 12 21.16 -8.12 -0.73
CA ALA A 12 20.05 -7.19 -0.90
C ALA A 12 20.41 -6.12 -1.93
N ALA A 13 19.44 -5.73 -2.75
CA ALA A 13 19.55 -4.67 -3.72
C ALA A 13 18.22 -3.95 -3.91
N LEU A 14 18.29 -2.63 -4.13
CA LEU A 14 17.14 -1.82 -4.52
C LEU A 14 17.05 -1.73 -6.04
N SER A 15 15.84 -1.62 -6.58
CA SER A 15 15.60 -1.35 -7.99
C SER A 15 16.03 0.07 -8.41
N SER A 16 16.04 0.99 -7.45
CA SER A 16 16.56 2.37 -7.57
C SER A 16 16.99 2.87 -6.20
N ASP A 17 18.00 3.69 -6.14
CA ASP A 17 18.45 4.42 -4.94
C ASP A 17 17.82 5.81 -4.80
N GLU A 18 17.09 6.25 -5.83
CA GLU A 18 16.35 7.50 -5.87
C GLU A 18 14.97 7.31 -6.49
N ILE A 19 13.93 7.80 -5.81
CA ILE A 19 12.53 7.75 -6.25
C ILE A 19 11.79 9.03 -5.84
N ASP A 20 10.60 9.25 -6.39
CA ASP A 20 9.69 10.29 -5.90
C ASP A 20 8.78 9.77 -4.77
N GLU A 21 8.19 10.67 -3.97
CA GLU A 21 7.39 10.36 -2.76
C GLU A 21 6.21 9.41 -2.99
N LEU A 22 5.65 9.37 -4.19
CA LEU A 22 4.54 8.49 -4.55
C LEU A 22 4.99 7.27 -5.36
N ASP A 23 6.28 7.05 -5.52
CA ASP A 23 6.79 5.84 -6.15
C ASP A 23 6.92 4.70 -5.13
N SER A 24 6.94 3.51 -5.64
CA SER A 24 7.37 2.33 -4.89
C SER A 24 8.72 1.86 -5.40
N VAL A 25 9.54 1.35 -4.49
CA VAL A 25 10.83 0.72 -4.81
C VAL A 25 10.75 -0.77 -4.53
N GLN A 26 11.36 -1.58 -5.37
CA GLN A 26 11.53 -2.99 -5.10
C GLN A 26 12.87 -3.25 -4.39
N LEU A 27 12.76 -3.87 -3.24
CA LEU A 27 13.88 -4.44 -2.51
C LEU A 27 13.93 -5.94 -2.83
N VAL A 28 14.99 -6.37 -3.49
CA VAL A 28 15.22 -7.79 -3.80
C VAL A 28 16.27 -8.30 -2.85
N VAL A 29 15.91 -9.31 -2.06
CA VAL A 29 16.84 -10.01 -1.17
C VAL A 29 17.00 -11.43 -1.66
N ARG A 30 18.23 -11.81 -1.96
CA ARG A 30 18.59 -13.17 -2.38
C ARG A 30 19.29 -13.91 -1.26
N ASP A 31 18.71 -15.02 -0.86
CA ASP A 31 19.31 -15.97 0.08
C ASP A 31 19.94 -17.13 -0.71
N LEU A 32 21.28 -17.16 -0.69
CA LEU A 32 22.07 -18.12 -1.44
C LEU A 32 22.31 -19.40 -0.61
N GLY A 33 22.22 -20.54 -1.28
CA GLY A 33 22.50 -21.84 -0.66
C GLY A 33 21.31 -22.51 0.03
N THR A 34 20.16 -21.87 0.10
CA THR A 34 18.93 -22.41 0.67
C THR A 34 17.93 -22.86 -0.41
N ARG A 35 17.03 -23.76 -0.03
CA ARG A 35 15.85 -24.15 -0.81
C ARG A 35 14.55 -23.88 -0.08
N GLN A 36 14.63 -23.58 1.20
CA GLN A 36 13.48 -23.26 2.04
C GLN A 36 13.36 -21.77 2.16
N SER A 37 12.16 -21.27 1.89
CA SER A 37 11.82 -19.88 2.18
C SER A 37 11.52 -19.72 3.66
N GLU A 38 12.07 -18.70 4.27
CA GLU A 38 11.73 -18.27 5.62
C GLU A 38 10.94 -16.95 5.54
N THR A 39 10.13 -16.66 6.53
CA THR A 39 9.38 -15.40 6.55
C THR A 39 10.31 -14.26 6.97
N PRO A 40 10.49 -13.21 6.12
CA PRO A 40 11.25 -12.03 6.53
C PRO A 40 10.56 -11.31 7.69
N ASP A 41 11.35 -10.88 8.69
CA ASP A 41 10.88 -9.95 9.71
C ASP A 41 10.99 -8.52 9.17
N LEU A 42 9.87 -7.98 8.69
CA LEU A 42 9.80 -6.66 8.07
C LEU A 42 9.41 -5.55 9.05
N SER A 43 9.17 -5.86 10.32
CA SER A 43 8.82 -4.89 11.34
C SER A 43 9.77 -3.69 11.44
N PRO A 44 11.11 -3.83 11.22
CA PRO A 44 11.99 -2.66 11.22
C PRO A 44 11.74 -1.65 10.08
N LEU A 45 10.97 -2.04 9.05
CA LEU A 45 10.64 -1.17 7.91
C LEU A 45 9.41 -0.30 8.19
N ASP A 46 8.59 -0.66 9.18
CA ASP A 46 7.28 -0.04 9.41
C ASP A 46 7.36 1.43 9.83
N ASP A 47 8.49 1.92 10.34
CA ASP A 47 8.63 3.32 10.72
C ASP A 47 8.60 4.27 9.50
N ASP A 48 9.34 3.93 8.46
CA ASP A 48 9.57 4.81 7.30
C ASP A 48 8.89 4.31 6.00
N PHE A 49 8.36 3.07 5.98
CA PHE A 49 7.83 2.45 4.77
C PHE A 49 6.47 1.77 5.00
N HIS A 50 5.65 1.78 3.96
CA HIS A 50 4.54 0.84 3.80
C HIS A 50 5.03 -0.35 2.98
N VAL A 51 4.87 -1.57 3.50
CA VAL A 51 5.12 -2.80 2.73
C VAL A 51 3.86 -3.10 1.91
N LEU A 52 3.93 -2.89 0.59
CA LEU A 52 2.80 -3.11 -0.32
C LEU A 52 2.63 -4.58 -0.71
N GLY A 53 3.68 -5.37 -0.61
CA GLY A 53 3.63 -6.79 -0.93
C GLY A 53 4.99 -7.47 -0.82
N VAL A 54 4.94 -8.78 -0.61
CA VAL A 54 6.12 -9.66 -0.57
C VAL A 54 5.85 -10.84 -1.49
N ASN A 55 6.73 -11.02 -2.48
CA ASN A 55 6.72 -12.19 -3.35
C ASN A 55 7.98 -13.01 -3.08
N THR A 56 7.81 -14.32 -2.93
CA THR A 56 8.93 -15.24 -2.69
C THR A 56 9.02 -16.22 -3.85
N SER A 57 10.21 -16.40 -4.40
CA SER A 57 10.46 -17.40 -5.43
C SER A 57 11.71 -18.21 -5.11
N SER A 58 11.59 -19.53 -5.16
CA SER A 58 12.71 -20.45 -4.97
C SER A 58 13.23 -20.90 -6.34
N GLN A 59 14.53 -20.82 -6.52
CA GLN A 59 15.23 -21.16 -7.75
C GLN A 59 16.23 -22.29 -7.50
N TYR A 60 16.31 -23.17 -8.47
CA TYR A 60 17.31 -24.25 -8.49
C TYR A 60 17.95 -24.32 -9.87
N ARG A 61 19.27 -24.31 -9.91
CA ARG A 61 20.03 -24.41 -11.16
C ARG A 61 21.13 -25.45 -11.03
N PHE A 62 21.26 -26.28 -12.04
CA PHE A 62 22.33 -27.24 -12.14
C PHE A 62 23.23 -26.88 -13.34
N VAL A 63 24.49 -26.54 -13.08
CA VAL A 63 25.46 -26.12 -14.09
C VAL A 63 26.80 -26.80 -13.82
N ASN A 64 27.36 -27.44 -14.83
CA ASN A 64 28.69 -28.07 -14.77
C ASN A 64 28.90 -29.00 -13.55
N GLY A 65 27.90 -29.85 -13.23
CA GLY A 65 27.96 -30.78 -12.12
C GLY A 65 27.79 -30.14 -10.74
N ARG A 66 27.53 -28.83 -10.64
CA ARG A 66 27.26 -28.13 -9.38
C ARG A 66 25.80 -27.68 -9.31
N ALA A 67 25.15 -28.02 -8.21
CA ALA A 67 23.84 -27.55 -7.87
C ALA A 67 23.93 -26.18 -7.14
N GLN A 68 23.16 -25.23 -7.61
CA GLN A 68 22.96 -23.94 -6.95
C GLN A 68 21.49 -23.77 -6.63
N SER A 69 21.16 -23.35 -5.42
CA SER A 69 19.81 -23.00 -5.00
C SER A 69 19.83 -21.65 -4.34
N TRP A 70 18.75 -20.90 -4.51
CA TRP A 70 18.55 -19.64 -3.81
C TRP A 70 17.06 -19.34 -3.70
N VAL A 71 16.73 -18.47 -2.77
CA VAL A 71 15.39 -17.92 -2.60
C VAL A 71 15.47 -16.41 -2.81
N ASP A 72 14.64 -15.89 -3.69
CA ASP A 72 14.48 -14.45 -3.91
C ASP A 72 13.22 -13.95 -3.21
N TYR A 73 13.39 -12.94 -2.36
CA TYR A 73 12.31 -12.19 -1.74
C TYR A 73 12.22 -10.83 -2.44
N GLN A 74 11.09 -10.57 -3.08
CA GLN A 74 10.79 -9.30 -3.75
C GLN A 74 9.81 -8.53 -2.88
N ILE A 75 10.30 -7.52 -2.19
CA ILE A 75 9.55 -6.70 -1.25
C ILE A 75 9.29 -5.36 -1.91
N THR A 76 8.03 -4.99 -2.07
CA THR A 76 7.64 -3.69 -2.63
C THR A 76 7.40 -2.72 -1.49
N LEU A 77 8.20 -1.66 -1.44
CA LEU A 77 8.19 -0.64 -0.40
C LEU A 77 7.68 0.69 -0.96
N GLN A 78 6.84 1.38 -0.20
CA GLN A 78 6.46 2.77 -0.45
C GLN A 78 6.93 3.62 0.72
N PRO A 79 7.67 4.72 0.48
CA PRO A 79 8.12 5.60 1.55
C PRO A 79 6.92 6.34 2.19
N LYS A 80 6.99 6.57 3.49
CA LYS A 80 6.01 7.36 4.26
C LYS A 80 6.36 8.85 4.29
N ARG A 81 7.59 9.21 3.97
CA ARG A 81 8.10 10.60 4.00
C ARG A 81 9.17 10.81 2.93
N THR A 82 9.46 12.06 2.64
CA THR A 82 10.53 12.48 1.74
C THR A 82 11.87 12.64 2.45
N GLY A 83 12.95 12.80 1.68
CA GLY A 83 14.32 12.96 2.16
C GLY A 83 15.15 11.70 2.09
N GLU A 84 16.27 11.69 2.80
CA GLU A 84 17.13 10.53 2.89
C GLU A 84 16.56 9.54 3.91
N LEU A 85 16.17 8.36 3.43
CA LEU A 85 15.66 7.27 4.25
C LEU A 85 16.70 6.16 4.37
N LEU A 86 16.70 5.51 5.51
CA LEU A 86 17.50 4.32 5.75
C LEU A 86 16.58 3.10 5.78
N ILE A 87 16.82 2.15 4.89
CA ILE A 87 16.25 0.81 5.01
C ILE A 87 17.09 0.08 6.04
N PRO A 88 16.56 -0.15 7.26
CA PRO A 88 17.34 -0.78 8.32
C PRO A 88 17.61 -2.24 8.01
N PRO A 89 18.62 -2.84 8.63
CA PRO A 89 18.85 -4.28 8.56
C PRO A 89 17.65 -5.04 9.13
N PHE A 90 17.19 -6.06 8.42
CA PHE A 90 16.11 -6.94 8.88
C PHE A 90 16.51 -8.41 8.73
N ARG A 91 15.80 -9.30 9.41
CA ARG A 91 16.14 -10.71 9.47
C ARG A 91 15.37 -11.55 8.50
N ILE A 92 16.06 -12.55 7.95
CA ILE A 92 15.47 -13.70 7.27
C ILE A 92 16.10 -14.94 7.91
N GLY A 93 15.32 -15.65 8.71
CA GLY A 93 15.83 -16.72 9.54
C GLY A 93 16.90 -16.24 10.52
N GLN A 94 18.10 -16.83 10.41
CA GLN A 94 19.24 -16.47 11.27
C GLN A 94 20.17 -15.41 10.65
N GLN A 95 19.91 -15.01 9.40
CA GLN A 95 20.72 -14.06 8.68
C GLN A 95 20.09 -12.65 8.73
N GLN A 96 20.89 -11.65 8.46
CA GLN A 96 20.48 -10.25 8.47
C GLN A 96 20.97 -9.55 7.22
N THR A 97 20.14 -8.66 6.66
CA THR A 97 20.52 -7.82 5.53
C THR A 97 21.43 -6.67 5.98
N GLU A 98 22.11 -6.04 5.05
CA GLU A 98 22.80 -4.77 5.31
C GLU A 98 21.79 -3.60 5.21
N ALA A 99 22.14 -2.49 5.87
CA ALA A 99 21.40 -1.25 5.75
C ALA A 99 21.61 -0.63 4.36
N MET A 100 20.55 -0.07 3.76
CA MET A 100 20.62 0.61 2.47
C MET A 100 20.03 2.01 2.56
N ARG A 101 20.49 2.91 1.70
CA ARG A 101 19.97 4.28 1.62
C ARG A 101 19.03 4.39 0.43
N LEU A 102 17.99 5.20 0.60
CA LEU A 102 17.03 5.56 -0.42
C LEU A 102 16.77 7.06 -0.34
N SER A 103 17.00 7.77 -1.43
CA SER A 103 16.66 9.19 -1.57
C SER A 103 15.23 9.32 -2.11
N VAL A 104 14.37 10.04 -1.40
CA VAL A 104 12.97 10.24 -1.76
C VAL A 104 12.72 11.73 -2.03
N ARG A 105 12.46 12.07 -3.28
CA ARG A 105 12.21 13.45 -3.71
C ARG A 105 10.74 13.83 -3.55
N GLU A 106 10.51 15.08 -3.22
CA GLU A 106 9.15 15.63 -3.24
C GLU A 106 8.65 15.79 -4.69
N LEU A 107 7.38 15.49 -4.88
CA LEU A 107 6.69 15.84 -6.12
C LEU A 107 6.47 17.36 -6.20
N SER A 108 6.52 17.88 -7.43
CA SER A 108 6.08 19.24 -7.67
C SER A 108 4.58 19.38 -7.29
N GLU A 109 4.18 20.56 -6.82
CA GLU A 109 2.76 20.84 -6.50
C GLU A 109 1.81 20.58 -7.68
N ALA A 110 2.27 20.87 -8.90
CA ALA A 110 1.50 20.63 -10.11
C ALA A 110 1.24 19.12 -10.31
N MET A 111 2.25 18.29 -10.08
CA MET A 111 2.14 16.84 -10.18
C MET A 111 1.27 16.27 -9.05
N ARG A 112 1.43 16.77 -7.82
CA ARG A 112 0.62 16.37 -6.65
C ARG A 112 -0.86 16.67 -6.89
N ARG A 113 -1.20 17.88 -7.38
CA ARG A 113 -2.58 18.22 -7.79
C ARG A 113 -3.12 17.30 -8.88
N LYS A 114 -2.32 17.04 -9.92
CA LYS A 114 -2.71 16.14 -11.02
C LYS A 114 -3.02 14.74 -10.52
N VAL A 115 -2.19 14.18 -9.65
CA VAL A 115 -2.40 12.86 -9.05
C VAL A 115 -3.67 12.85 -8.20
N GLY A 116 -3.91 13.88 -7.39
CA GLY A 116 -5.11 14.02 -6.55
C GLY A 116 -6.42 14.06 -7.34
N THR A 117 -6.40 14.39 -8.65
CA THR A 117 -7.60 14.31 -9.48
C THR A 117 -7.86 12.92 -10.08
N LEU A 118 -6.91 11.98 -9.91
CA LEU A 118 -7.03 10.64 -10.51
C LEU A 118 -7.73 9.64 -9.60
N VAL A 119 -7.63 9.82 -8.30
CA VAL A 119 -8.28 8.96 -7.31
C VAL A 119 -8.55 9.76 -6.04
N PHE A 120 -9.77 9.69 -5.52
CA PHE A 120 -10.17 10.41 -4.32
C PHE A 120 -11.39 9.77 -3.66
N TYR A 121 -11.59 10.06 -2.38
CA TYR A 121 -12.77 9.67 -1.63
C TYR A 121 -13.81 10.79 -1.60
N GLU A 122 -15.08 10.36 -1.59
CA GLU A 122 -16.23 11.18 -1.19
C GLU A 122 -16.91 10.50 0.00
N LEU A 123 -17.17 11.28 1.05
CA LEU A 123 -17.95 10.88 2.22
C LEU A 123 -19.23 11.69 2.25
N GLU A 124 -20.35 11.03 2.48
CA GLU A 124 -21.65 11.67 2.62
C GLU A 124 -22.37 11.09 3.85
N LEU A 125 -22.76 11.98 4.75
CA LEU A 125 -23.62 11.67 5.90
C LEU A 125 -25.02 12.18 5.64
N SER A 126 -26.04 11.39 5.99
CA SER A 126 -27.45 11.82 5.85
C SER A 126 -27.81 12.94 6.81
N SER A 127 -27.06 13.16 7.88
CA SER A 127 -27.22 14.24 8.87
C SER A 127 -25.94 14.38 9.68
N GLU A 128 -25.67 15.61 10.17
CA GLU A 128 -24.57 15.91 11.09
C GLU A 128 -24.94 15.58 12.56
N SER A 129 -26.21 15.40 12.85
CA SER A 129 -26.68 15.04 14.19
C SER A 129 -27.89 14.13 14.13
N VAL A 130 -27.94 13.15 15.04
CA VAL A 130 -29.04 12.20 15.17
C VAL A 130 -29.29 11.89 16.65
N TYR A 131 -30.49 11.41 16.98
CA TYR A 131 -30.76 10.89 18.31
C TYR A 131 -30.10 9.53 18.52
N VAL A 132 -29.83 9.20 19.79
CA VAL A 132 -29.37 7.88 20.17
C VAL A 132 -30.36 6.83 19.65
N GLN A 133 -29.82 5.71 19.10
CA GLN A 133 -30.57 4.63 18.45
C GLN A 133 -31.29 5.02 17.14
N SER A 134 -31.18 6.25 16.67
CA SER A 134 -31.67 6.62 15.34
C SER A 134 -30.66 6.25 14.27
N GLN A 135 -31.18 6.00 13.08
CA GLN A 135 -30.36 5.65 11.93
C GLN A 135 -29.67 6.89 11.34
N LEU A 136 -28.35 6.79 11.19
CA LEU A 136 -27.52 7.69 10.38
C LEU A 136 -27.00 6.88 9.18
N LEU A 137 -27.16 7.42 7.97
CA LEU A 137 -26.58 6.80 6.77
C LEU A 137 -25.21 7.41 6.49
N LEU A 138 -24.20 6.55 6.33
CA LEU A 138 -22.88 6.89 5.82
C LEU A 138 -22.74 6.27 4.43
N THR A 139 -22.44 7.10 3.43
CA THR A 139 -22.05 6.68 2.09
C THR A 139 -20.58 6.98 1.90
N ARG A 140 -19.78 5.96 1.62
CA ARG A 140 -18.38 6.07 1.21
C ARG A 140 -18.29 5.79 -0.28
N ARG A 141 -17.65 6.67 -1.02
CA ARG A 141 -17.45 6.52 -2.46
C ARG A 141 -16.00 6.75 -2.81
N LEU A 142 -15.37 5.73 -3.37
CA LEU A 142 -14.05 5.83 -3.99
C LEU A 142 -14.24 6.16 -5.46
N VAL A 143 -13.69 7.27 -5.92
CA VAL A 143 -13.76 7.74 -7.29
C VAL A 143 -12.38 7.64 -7.93
N TYR A 144 -12.28 7.08 -9.14
CA TYR A 144 -11.01 6.83 -9.80
C TYR A 144 -11.11 7.02 -11.32
N ALA A 145 -10.07 7.64 -11.88
CA ALA A 145 -9.96 7.86 -13.32
C ALA A 145 -9.69 6.52 -14.05
N ASP A 146 -9.94 6.51 -15.36
CA ASP A 146 -9.58 5.37 -16.20
C ASP A 146 -8.07 5.06 -16.14
N GLY A 147 -7.73 3.76 -16.09
CA GLY A 147 -6.35 3.28 -15.97
C GLY A 147 -5.77 3.29 -14.56
N VAL A 148 -6.54 3.69 -13.54
CA VAL A 148 -6.16 3.52 -12.12
C VAL A 148 -6.34 2.05 -11.72
N GLN A 149 -5.33 1.48 -11.09
CA GLN A 149 -5.41 0.15 -10.47
C GLN A 149 -5.52 0.31 -8.96
N LEU A 150 -6.58 -0.23 -8.36
CA LEU A 150 -6.78 -0.24 -6.93
C LEU A 150 -6.11 -1.49 -6.33
N PHE A 151 -5.39 -1.33 -5.22
CA PHE A 151 -4.84 -2.42 -4.45
C PHE A 151 -5.61 -2.53 -3.13
N GLY A 152 -6.21 -3.69 -2.87
CA GLY A 152 -6.98 -3.93 -1.66
C GLY A 152 -8.33 -3.20 -1.64
N GLY A 153 -8.99 -3.09 -2.77
CA GLY A 153 -10.14 -2.22 -3.02
C GLY A 153 -11.47 -2.56 -2.36
N GLN A 154 -11.49 -3.20 -1.19
CA GLN A 154 -12.72 -3.28 -0.39
C GLN A 154 -12.69 -2.14 0.64
N LEU A 155 -13.76 -1.32 0.63
CA LEU A 155 -14.01 -0.37 1.70
C LEU A 155 -14.41 -1.18 2.94
N GLU A 156 -13.47 -1.36 3.86
CA GLU A 156 -13.74 -2.11 5.08
C GLU A 156 -14.84 -1.43 5.91
N LYS A 157 -15.65 -2.26 6.57
CA LYS A 157 -16.68 -1.75 7.47
C LYS A 157 -16.03 -0.95 8.60
N PRO A 158 -16.43 0.32 8.83
CA PRO A 158 -15.85 1.11 9.90
C PRO A 158 -16.22 0.53 11.27
N GLU A 159 -15.23 0.48 12.15
CA GLU A 159 -15.44 0.16 13.56
C GLU A 159 -15.63 1.46 14.33
N LEU A 160 -16.82 1.63 14.94
CA LEU A 160 -17.19 2.85 15.67
C LEU A 160 -17.50 2.48 17.13
N PRO A 161 -16.58 2.77 18.06
CA PRO A 161 -16.87 2.60 19.49
C PRO A 161 -18.10 3.43 19.91
N GLY A 162 -19.09 2.80 20.53
CA GLY A 162 -20.34 3.44 20.95
C GLY A 162 -21.40 3.58 19.87
N ALA A 163 -21.26 2.85 18.77
CA ALA A 163 -22.29 2.75 17.75
C ALA A 163 -22.33 1.35 17.11
N GLN A 164 -23.50 0.90 16.77
CA GLN A 164 -23.68 -0.27 15.91
C GLN A 164 -23.59 0.16 14.45
N VAL A 165 -22.76 -0.54 13.66
CA VAL A 165 -22.62 -0.31 12.22
C VAL A 165 -23.14 -1.53 11.45
N VAL A 166 -24.02 -1.29 10.51
CA VAL A 166 -24.61 -2.31 9.63
C VAL A 166 -24.30 -1.95 8.18
N GLU A 167 -23.70 -2.86 7.46
CA GLU A 167 -23.45 -2.71 6.03
C GLU A 167 -24.75 -2.87 5.25
N LEU A 168 -25.04 -1.94 4.32
CA LEU A 168 -26.26 -1.92 3.54
C LEU A 168 -26.05 -2.46 2.13
N GLY A 169 -26.16 -3.77 2.01
CA GLY A 169 -25.97 -4.49 0.76
C GLY A 169 -24.51 -4.56 0.31
N GLU A 170 -24.28 -5.12 -0.86
CA GLU A 170 -22.95 -5.19 -1.48
C GLU A 170 -22.59 -3.84 -2.09
N GLY A 171 -21.27 -3.55 -2.11
CA GLY A 171 -20.74 -2.36 -2.76
C GLY A 171 -21.11 -2.30 -4.24
N LYS A 172 -21.38 -1.10 -4.76
CA LYS A 172 -21.80 -0.87 -6.12
C LYS A 172 -20.73 -0.15 -6.93
N SER A 173 -20.36 -0.75 -8.05
CA SER A 173 -19.53 -0.08 -9.05
C SER A 173 -20.40 0.65 -10.04
N SER A 174 -20.04 1.89 -10.39
CA SER A 174 -20.73 2.72 -11.38
C SER A 174 -19.74 3.63 -12.10
N VAL A 175 -20.24 4.37 -13.09
CA VAL A 175 -19.50 5.45 -13.73
C VAL A 175 -20.15 6.77 -13.37
N VAL A 176 -19.34 7.71 -12.90
CA VAL A 176 -19.78 9.06 -12.54
C VAL A 176 -19.11 10.10 -13.41
N GLN A 177 -19.79 11.21 -13.64
CA GLN A 177 -19.24 12.35 -14.37
C GLN A 177 -18.78 13.42 -13.37
N ARG A 178 -17.56 13.92 -13.53
CA ARG A 178 -17.01 15.05 -12.78
C ARG A 178 -16.27 15.96 -13.73
N ASP A 179 -16.60 17.21 -13.77
CA ASP A 179 -15.97 18.24 -14.62
C ASP A 179 -15.83 17.81 -16.11
N GLY A 180 -16.87 17.14 -16.63
CA GLY A 180 -16.92 16.67 -18.02
C GLY A 180 -16.06 15.43 -18.29
N ARG A 181 -15.51 14.77 -17.27
CA ARG A 181 -14.74 13.53 -17.39
C ARG A 181 -15.49 12.37 -16.74
N SER A 182 -15.34 11.19 -17.31
CA SER A 182 -15.86 9.95 -16.76
C SER A 182 -14.87 9.35 -15.75
N TYR A 183 -15.40 8.92 -14.62
CA TYR A 183 -14.65 8.22 -13.56
C TYR A 183 -15.39 6.93 -13.23
N GLY A 184 -14.65 5.88 -12.93
CA GLY A 184 -15.18 4.74 -12.20
C GLY A 184 -15.45 5.16 -10.76
N SER A 185 -16.47 4.57 -10.14
CA SER A 185 -16.71 4.73 -8.72
C SER A 185 -17.10 3.41 -8.08
N PHE A 186 -16.67 3.21 -6.84
CA PHE A 186 -17.12 2.14 -5.98
C PHE A 186 -17.76 2.75 -4.74
N GLU A 187 -19.04 2.46 -4.51
CA GLU A 187 -19.85 3.02 -3.42
C GLU A 187 -20.25 1.91 -2.45
N GLN A 188 -20.03 2.15 -1.16
CA GLN A 188 -20.52 1.32 -0.07
C GLN A 188 -21.31 2.18 0.93
N ARG A 189 -22.44 1.65 1.39
CA ARG A 189 -23.32 2.33 2.36
C ARG A 189 -23.41 1.58 3.67
N TYR A 190 -23.49 2.34 4.74
CA TYR A 190 -23.61 1.83 6.10
C TYR A 190 -24.75 2.53 6.84
N ALA A 191 -25.50 1.79 7.65
CA ALA A 191 -26.37 2.36 8.66
C ALA A 191 -25.64 2.35 9.99
N ILE A 192 -25.56 3.51 10.62
CA ILE A 192 -24.92 3.73 11.91
C ILE A 192 -26.00 4.04 12.93
N PHE A 193 -26.00 3.35 14.07
CA PHE A 193 -26.93 3.56 15.17
C PHE A 193 -26.11 3.92 16.43
N PRO A 194 -26.03 5.20 16.81
CA PRO A 194 -25.33 5.61 18.03
C PRO A 194 -26.00 5.01 19.26
N GLU A 195 -25.21 4.45 20.17
CA GLU A 195 -25.68 3.85 21.41
C GLU A 195 -25.62 4.82 22.60
N GLN A 196 -24.85 5.90 22.45
CA GLN A 196 -24.59 6.89 23.50
C GLN A 196 -24.70 8.30 22.94
N SER A 197 -25.01 9.26 23.81
CA SER A 197 -24.98 10.69 23.49
C SER A 197 -23.52 11.18 23.48
N GLY A 198 -23.21 12.11 22.60
CA GLY A 198 -21.87 12.69 22.48
C GLY A 198 -21.43 12.85 21.05
N VAL A 199 -20.13 13.05 20.85
CA VAL A 199 -19.52 13.10 19.54
C VAL A 199 -19.13 11.71 19.10
N LEU A 200 -19.59 11.30 17.92
CA LEU A 200 -19.19 10.06 17.27
C LEU A 200 -18.19 10.40 16.16
N THR A 201 -16.95 9.95 16.33
CA THR A 201 -15.91 10.14 15.33
C THR A 201 -15.85 8.95 14.38
N ILE A 202 -15.97 9.20 13.08
CA ILE A 202 -15.80 8.20 12.04
C ILE A 202 -14.31 8.18 11.69
N PRO A 203 -13.59 7.06 11.92
CA PRO A 203 -12.15 7.01 11.66
C PRO A 203 -11.86 7.19 10.17
N SER A 204 -10.73 7.81 9.87
CA SER A 204 -10.26 7.91 8.50
C SER A 204 -10.01 6.52 7.89
N ASP A 205 -10.41 6.36 6.65
CA ASP A 205 -10.14 5.16 5.85
C ASP A 205 -9.15 5.50 4.76
N SER A 206 -8.42 4.51 4.26
CA SER A 206 -7.45 4.74 3.20
C SER A 206 -7.39 3.57 2.23
N VAL A 207 -7.17 3.90 0.96
CA VAL A 207 -6.90 2.93 -0.08
C VAL A 207 -5.59 3.25 -0.79
N THR A 208 -4.88 2.22 -1.19
CA THR A 208 -3.69 2.36 -2.02
C THR A 208 -4.06 2.09 -3.48
N ALA A 209 -3.68 3.01 -4.35
CA ALA A 209 -3.94 2.92 -5.78
C ALA A 209 -2.66 3.13 -6.59
N SER A 210 -2.53 2.42 -7.70
CA SER A 210 -1.52 2.71 -8.72
C SER A 210 -2.13 3.54 -9.82
N VAL A 211 -1.58 4.71 -10.05
CA VAL A 211 -2.02 5.66 -11.07
C VAL A 211 -0.95 5.82 -12.15
N ARG A 212 -1.37 5.95 -13.40
CA ARG A 212 -0.48 6.32 -14.50
C ARG A 212 -0.53 7.83 -14.69
N VAL A 213 0.63 8.45 -14.67
CA VAL A 213 0.76 9.89 -14.83
C VAL A 213 1.67 10.19 -16.02
N LEU A 214 1.21 11.07 -16.92
CA LEU A 214 2.04 11.62 -17.98
C LEU A 214 2.89 12.76 -17.40
N ASP A 215 4.19 12.63 -17.50
CA ASP A 215 5.16 13.65 -17.16
C ASP A 215 5.95 14.00 -18.43
N GLY A 216 5.56 15.11 -19.06
CA GLY A 216 6.06 15.45 -20.38
C GLY A 216 5.71 14.39 -21.42
N ILE A 217 6.72 13.74 -22.00
CA ILE A 217 6.60 12.67 -23.00
C ILE A 217 6.69 11.28 -22.40
N SER A 218 7.01 11.16 -21.11
CA SER A 218 7.14 9.88 -20.41
C SER A 218 5.90 9.57 -19.60
N THR A 219 5.61 8.28 -19.45
CA THR A 219 4.56 7.79 -18.56
C THR A 219 5.21 7.15 -17.36
N SER A 220 4.94 7.67 -16.18
CA SER A 220 5.35 7.07 -14.92
C SER A 220 4.15 6.44 -14.19
N ARG A 221 4.43 5.46 -13.35
CA ARG A 221 3.45 4.85 -12.47
C ARG A 221 3.74 5.31 -11.05
N LYS A 222 2.75 5.94 -10.43
CA LYS A 222 2.82 6.41 -9.04
C LYS A 222 1.91 5.57 -8.16
N THR A 223 2.34 5.31 -6.95
CA THR A 223 1.50 4.65 -5.93
C THR A 223 0.96 5.71 -5.00
N VAL A 224 -0.35 5.84 -4.96
CA VAL A 224 -1.06 6.87 -4.19
C VAL A 224 -1.82 6.21 -3.05
N ARG A 225 -1.66 6.74 -1.85
CA ARG A 225 -2.53 6.43 -0.73
C ARG A 225 -3.53 7.57 -0.59
N VAL A 226 -4.80 7.24 -0.73
CA VAL A 226 -5.91 8.19 -0.59
C VAL A 226 -6.63 7.88 0.69
N SER A 227 -6.84 8.89 1.52
CA SER A 227 -7.57 8.77 2.78
C SER A 227 -8.78 9.69 2.80
N THR A 228 -9.74 9.34 3.62
CA THR A 228 -10.82 10.23 4.04
C THR A 228 -10.33 11.09 5.19
N ASP A 229 -10.85 12.31 5.31
CA ASP A 229 -10.69 13.12 6.53
C ASP A 229 -11.54 12.51 7.66
N GLU A 230 -11.12 12.74 8.91
CA GLU A 230 -11.86 12.35 10.12
C GLU A 230 -13.09 13.22 10.37
#